data_b772d1e874fbcbc56ebe3ed22640ff2d
#
_entry.id   b772d1e874fbcbc56ebe3ed22640ff2d
#
_cell.length_a   1.000
_cell.length_b   1.000
_cell.length_c   1.000
_cell.angle_alpha   90.00
_cell.angle_beta   90.00
_cell.angle_gamma   90.00
#
_symmetry.space_group_name_H-M   'P 1'
#
loop_
_entity.id
_entity.type
_entity.pdbx_description
1 polymer ?
#
loop_
_entity_poly.entity_id
_entity_poly.type
_entity_poly.pdbx_seq_one_letter_code
_entity_poly.pdbx_strand_id
1 'polypeptide(L)'
;EAGFVFAMQDAAAARGILHIEVIGADSEYTEQVLKAVLNQAEELHGRFAIELKAHVIRLLGQSNGEQVDKDLLGQQQSVRNNIAILQKSEKDLKTSLDGLEKPVAENAVAGSSQGLAKYVILGFLAGGFVSVCVIAGMYIMGDKVTSDKEIVNRFRIKSLGAFSVVPEKRVFGFIDSWLRRLAGDDKIWPDAVVYEMIEANAANYAEGKKALFVTGLASEKQMEQVCGHLKAALPQTQIVCERNLVESASARRKLAEAEGVILVEERGNSKYSVIAQEIELAKNVNIDVIGVIVA
;
A
#
# COMPACT_ATOMS: atom_id res chain seq x y z
N GLU A 1 3.34 20.21 -16.61
CA GLU A 1 2.73 20.67 -15.37
C GLU A 1 3.84 21.03 -14.40
N ALA A 2 3.87 22.26 -13.90
CA ALA A 2 4.82 22.68 -12.88
C ALA A 2 4.24 22.31 -11.51
N GLY A 3 4.97 21.52 -10.74
CA GLY A 3 4.63 21.20 -9.36
C GLY A 3 5.19 22.29 -8.42
N PHE A 4 4.36 22.77 -7.51
CA PHE A 4 4.81 23.65 -6.43
C PHE A 4 5.06 22.82 -5.19
N VAL A 5 6.27 22.85 -4.66
CA VAL A 5 6.58 22.28 -3.34
C VAL A 5 6.90 23.42 -2.39
N PHE A 6 5.98 23.67 -1.46
CA PHE A 6 6.26 24.56 -0.32
C PHE A 6 6.78 23.68 0.82
N ALA A 7 8.09 23.71 1.05
CA ALA A 7 8.69 23.06 2.21
C ALA A 7 9.02 24.12 3.26
N MET A 8 8.21 24.21 4.31
CA MET A 8 8.63 24.90 5.54
C MET A 8 9.46 23.88 6.34
N GLN A 9 10.78 24.03 6.35
CA GLN A 9 11.61 23.28 7.29
C GLN A 9 11.45 23.90 8.68
N ASP A 10 11.04 23.11 9.67
CA ASP A 10 10.79 23.59 11.05
C ASP A 10 11.96 24.38 11.66
N ALA A 11 13.19 24.00 11.35
CA ALA A 11 14.38 24.71 11.79
C ALA A 11 14.56 26.09 11.11
N ALA A 12 14.05 26.28 9.91
CA ALA A 12 14.08 27.55 9.17
C ALA A 12 12.94 28.47 9.61
N ALA A 13 11.76 27.91 9.89
CA ALA A 13 10.62 28.67 10.43
C ALA A 13 10.92 29.30 11.79
N ALA A 14 11.63 28.60 12.69
CA ALA A 14 12.08 29.12 13.97
C ALA A 14 13.05 30.32 13.86
N ARG A 15 13.72 30.48 12.69
CA ARG A 15 14.64 31.59 12.39
C ARG A 15 14.00 32.65 11.50
N GLY A 16 12.73 32.54 11.16
CA GLY A 16 12.05 33.48 10.25
C GLY A 16 12.52 33.35 8.79
N ILE A 17 13.04 32.20 8.37
CA ILE A 17 13.49 31.95 7.00
C ILE A 17 12.41 31.15 6.27
N LEU A 18 11.96 31.65 5.13
CA LEU A 18 11.07 30.96 4.22
C LEU A 18 11.88 30.43 3.02
N HIS A 19 11.82 29.12 2.77
CA HIS A 19 12.39 28.49 1.60
C HIS A 19 11.28 28.24 0.57
N ILE A 20 11.46 28.74 -0.64
CA ILE A 20 10.53 28.55 -1.75
C ILE A 20 11.28 27.83 -2.86
N GLU A 21 10.77 26.68 -3.26
CA GLU A 21 11.32 25.86 -4.35
C GLU A 21 10.24 25.69 -5.41
N VAL A 22 10.61 25.93 -6.67
CA VAL A 22 9.74 25.74 -7.83
C VAL A 22 10.40 24.68 -8.72
N ILE A 23 9.68 23.58 -8.96
CA ILE A 23 10.15 22.45 -9.76
C ILE A 23 9.32 22.38 -11.04
N GLY A 24 9.97 22.31 -12.20
CA GLY A 24 9.31 22.15 -13.49
C GLY A 24 10.26 21.64 -14.56
N ALA A 25 9.70 21.19 -15.67
CA ALA A 25 10.46 20.66 -16.79
C ALA A 25 11.15 21.72 -17.65
N ASP A 26 10.70 22.97 -17.57
CA ASP A 26 11.20 24.10 -18.33
C ASP A 26 11.79 25.16 -17.40
N SER A 27 13.07 25.46 -17.59
CA SER A 27 13.82 26.40 -16.77
C SER A 27 13.29 27.84 -16.91
N GLU A 28 12.90 28.27 -18.10
CA GLU A 28 12.38 29.61 -18.33
C GLU A 28 11.03 29.81 -17.64
N TYR A 29 10.16 28.80 -17.73
CA TYR A 29 8.86 28.82 -17.08
C TYR A 29 8.98 28.81 -15.55
N THR A 30 9.87 27.96 -15.00
CA THR A 30 10.08 27.89 -13.54
C THR A 30 10.65 29.20 -12.99
N GLU A 31 11.51 29.89 -13.74
CA GLU A 31 12.03 31.21 -13.34
C GLU A 31 10.94 32.30 -13.36
N GLN A 32 10.06 32.29 -14.36
CA GLN A 32 8.92 33.21 -14.43
C GLN A 32 7.96 32.98 -13.25
N VAL A 33 7.66 31.74 -12.93
CA VAL A 33 6.81 31.38 -11.79
C VAL A 33 7.45 31.80 -10.47
N LEU A 34 8.75 31.55 -10.28
CA LEU A 34 9.47 31.97 -9.07
C LEU A 34 9.44 33.50 -8.90
N LYS A 35 9.66 34.26 -9.97
CA LYS A 35 9.54 35.72 -9.96
C LYS A 35 8.14 36.18 -9.61
N ALA A 36 7.11 35.54 -10.15
CA ALA A 36 5.71 35.85 -9.82
C ALA A 36 5.42 35.61 -8.34
N VAL A 37 5.88 34.50 -7.77
CA VAL A 37 5.72 34.15 -6.35
C VAL A 37 6.45 35.17 -5.45
N LEU A 38 7.68 35.57 -5.82
CA LEU A 38 8.43 36.57 -5.05
C LEU A 38 7.74 37.95 -5.08
N ASN A 39 7.25 38.39 -6.23
CA ASN A 39 6.49 39.64 -6.35
C ASN A 39 5.21 39.61 -5.51
N GLN A 40 4.50 38.46 -5.50
CA GLN A 40 3.31 38.30 -4.67
C GLN A 40 3.65 38.32 -3.18
N ALA A 41 4.79 37.73 -2.78
CA ALA A 41 5.26 37.76 -1.39
C ALA A 41 5.63 39.21 -0.96
N GLU A 42 6.22 40.04 -1.82
CA GLU A 42 6.51 41.45 -1.57
C GLU A 42 5.23 42.27 -1.46
N GLU A 43 4.24 42.04 -2.31
CA GLU A 43 2.93 42.71 -2.25
C GLU A 43 2.18 42.37 -0.95
N LEU A 44 2.17 41.08 -0.58
CA LEU A 44 1.59 40.63 0.69
C LEU A 44 2.33 41.27 1.89
N HIS A 45 3.66 41.35 1.83
CA HIS A 45 4.44 42.05 2.87
C HIS A 45 4.01 43.50 3.03
N GLY A 46 3.82 44.22 1.92
CA GLY A 46 3.34 45.62 1.95
C GLY A 46 1.96 45.74 2.62
N ARG A 47 1.08 44.78 2.45
CA ARG A 47 -0.26 44.75 3.08
C ARG A 47 -0.18 44.38 4.56
N PHE A 48 0.62 43.42 4.96
CA PHE A 48 0.77 42.99 6.35
C PHE A 48 1.66 43.92 7.18
N ALA A 49 2.57 44.70 6.58
CA ALA A 49 3.38 45.69 7.29
C ALA A 49 2.52 46.80 7.93
N ILE A 50 1.28 46.97 7.48
CA ILE A 50 0.32 47.93 8.07
C ILE A 50 -0.31 47.37 9.36
N GLU A 51 -0.48 46.05 9.45
CA GLU A 51 -1.18 45.38 10.56
C GLU A 51 -0.24 44.75 11.60
N LEU A 52 0.98 44.41 11.22
CA LEU A 52 1.98 43.75 12.07
C LEU A 52 3.14 44.74 12.32
N LYS A 53 3.82 44.58 13.47
CA LYS A 53 5.02 45.37 13.80
C LYS A 53 6.03 45.33 12.64
N ALA A 54 6.73 46.46 12.44
CA ALA A 54 7.72 46.63 11.38
C ALA A 54 8.65 45.43 11.28
N HIS A 55 8.60 44.73 10.15
CA HIS A 55 9.46 43.63 9.80
C HIS A 55 10.00 43.85 8.38
N VAL A 56 11.10 43.24 8.05
CA VAL A 56 11.77 43.41 6.76
C VAL A 56 11.91 42.02 6.12
N ILE A 57 11.43 41.89 4.89
CA ILE A 57 11.71 40.71 4.07
C ILE A 57 13.01 41.00 3.29
N ARG A 58 13.94 40.08 3.36
CA ARG A 58 15.21 40.14 2.61
C ARG A 58 15.47 38.84 1.87
N LEU A 59 15.69 38.93 0.58
CA LEU A 59 16.15 37.79 -0.19
C LEU A 59 17.58 37.41 0.25
N LEU A 60 17.73 36.21 0.82
CA LEU A 60 19.01 35.70 1.33
C LEU A 60 19.83 35.00 0.27
N GLY A 61 19.17 34.37 -0.70
CA GLY A 61 19.82 33.70 -1.80
C GLY A 61 18.81 33.17 -2.81
N GLN A 62 19.23 33.09 -4.03
CA GLN A 62 18.49 32.46 -5.13
C GLN A 62 19.48 31.57 -5.90
N SER A 63 19.09 30.34 -6.16
CA SER A 63 19.86 29.40 -6.99
C SER A 63 18.94 28.76 -8.00
N ASN A 64 19.46 28.59 -9.22
CA ASN A 64 18.82 27.80 -10.27
C ASN A 64 19.74 26.62 -10.57
N GLY A 65 19.19 25.41 -10.63
CA GLY A 65 19.95 24.20 -10.89
C GLY A 65 19.08 23.10 -11.47
N GLU A 66 19.66 22.28 -12.31
CA GLU A 66 19.00 21.06 -12.77
C GLU A 66 19.03 20.02 -11.64
N GLN A 67 17.86 19.67 -11.15
CA GLN A 67 17.71 18.56 -10.22
C GLN A 67 17.31 17.31 -11.01
N VAL A 68 18.18 16.34 -11.00
CA VAL A 68 17.88 15.06 -11.64
C VAL A 68 16.91 14.28 -10.73
N ASP A 69 15.72 14.02 -11.25
CA ASP A 69 14.76 13.15 -10.58
C ASP A 69 15.30 11.70 -10.55
N LYS A 70 15.79 11.30 -9.38
CA LYS A 70 16.37 9.97 -9.16
C LYS A 70 15.34 8.86 -9.33
N ASP A 71 14.08 9.14 -9.05
CA ASP A 71 12.99 8.16 -9.19
C ASP A 71 12.68 7.94 -10.67
N LEU A 72 12.65 9.01 -11.46
CA LEU A 72 12.47 8.93 -12.91
C LEU A 72 13.65 8.21 -13.58
N LEU A 73 14.88 8.51 -13.16
CA LEU A 73 16.08 7.79 -13.63
C LEU A 73 16.02 6.29 -13.28
N GLY A 74 15.61 5.97 -12.05
CA GLY A 74 15.42 4.58 -11.60
C GLY A 74 14.39 3.84 -12.45
N GLN A 75 13.27 4.48 -12.74
CA GLN A 75 12.23 3.93 -13.61
C GLN A 75 12.73 3.74 -15.05
N GLN A 76 13.42 4.72 -15.61
CA GLN A 76 14.02 4.61 -16.95
C GLN A 76 15.03 3.47 -17.02
N GLN A 77 15.85 3.30 -15.99
CA GLN A 77 16.83 2.21 -15.92
C GLN A 77 16.14 0.85 -15.81
N SER A 78 15.07 0.76 -15.02
CA SER A 78 14.24 -0.44 -14.91
C SER A 78 13.59 -0.79 -16.26
N VAL A 79 13.00 0.18 -16.94
CA VAL A 79 12.41 -0.03 -18.28
C VAL A 79 13.46 -0.47 -19.30
N ARG A 80 14.65 0.15 -19.33
CA ARG A 80 15.75 -0.27 -20.21
C ARG A 80 16.20 -1.69 -19.94
N ASN A 81 16.32 -2.08 -18.66
CA ASN A 81 16.68 -3.45 -18.27
C ASN A 81 15.61 -4.46 -18.71
N ASN A 82 14.32 -4.12 -18.53
CA ASN A 82 13.22 -4.95 -18.99
C ASN A 82 13.20 -5.11 -20.51
N ILE A 83 13.45 -4.04 -21.25
CA ILE A 83 13.58 -4.09 -22.72
C ILE A 83 14.75 -5.01 -23.14
N ALA A 84 15.90 -4.91 -22.47
CA ALA A 84 17.04 -5.77 -22.75
C ALA A 84 16.76 -7.25 -22.48
N ILE A 85 16.05 -7.54 -21.39
CA ILE A 85 15.61 -8.91 -21.06
C ILE A 85 14.63 -9.42 -22.10
N LEU A 86 13.66 -8.62 -22.53
CA LEU A 86 12.68 -9.00 -23.55
C LEU A 86 13.34 -9.25 -24.90
N GLN A 87 14.29 -8.40 -25.31
CA GLN A 87 15.06 -8.58 -26.54
C GLN A 87 15.91 -9.85 -26.53
N LYS A 88 16.52 -10.15 -25.37
CA LYS A 88 17.24 -11.42 -25.19
C LYS A 88 16.30 -12.62 -25.31
N SER A 89 15.15 -12.57 -24.64
CA SER A 89 14.14 -13.62 -24.71
C SER A 89 13.60 -13.80 -26.13
N GLU A 90 13.38 -12.71 -26.86
CA GLU A 90 12.98 -12.76 -28.29
C GLU A 90 14.04 -13.45 -29.15
N LYS A 91 15.31 -13.11 -28.95
CA LYS A 91 16.42 -13.72 -29.66
C LYS A 91 16.57 -15.20 -29.33
N ASP A 92 16.44 -15.58 -28.06
CA ASP A 92 16.50 -16.95 -27.61
C ASP A 92 15.32 -17.77 -28.16
N LEU A 93 14.11 -17.17 -28.21
CA LEU A 93 12.92 -17.77 -28.84
C LEU A 93 13.11 -17.94 -30.36
N LYS A 94 13.65 -16.93 -31.07
CA LYS A 94 13.95 -17.03 -32.50
C LYS A 94 14.98 -18.12 -32.76
N THR A 95 16.04 -18.19 -31.96
CA THR A 95 17.06 -19.24 -32.09
C THR A 95 16.48 -20.64 -31.84
N SER A 96 15.57 -20.73 -30.86
CA SER A 96 14.84 -21.99 -30.57
C SER A 96 13.88 -22.37 -31.70
N LEU A 97 13.26 -21.37 -32.35
CA LEU A 97 12.33 -21.55 -33.48
C LEU A 97 13.08 -21.93 -34.75
N ASP A 98 14.23 -21.32 -35.00
CA ASP A 98 15.12 -21.67 -36.14
C ASP A 98 15.75 -23.06 -35.95
N GLY A 99 15.97 -23.47 -34.69
CA GLY A 99 16.44 -24.82 -34.34
C GLY A 99 15.35 -25.89 -34.41
N LEU A 100 14.10 -25.52 -34.54
CA LEU A 100 13.00 -26.42 -34.88
C LEU A 100 12.99 -26.56 -36.42
N GLU A 101 13.75 -27.51 -36.93
CA GLU A 101 13.65 -27.94 -38.34
C GLU A 101 12.17 -28.11 -38.70
N LYS A 102 11.75 -27.41 -39.79
CA LYS A 102 10.41 -27.61 -40.37
C LYS A 102 10.15 -29.12 -40.45
N PRO A 103 9.03 -29.59 -39.91
CA PRO A 103 8.69 -31.00 -40.10
C PRO A 103 8.56 -31.23 -41.60
N VAL A 104 9.55 -31.89 -42.18
CA VAL A 104 9.44 -32.49 -43.51
C VAL A 104 8.34 -33.54 -43.34
N ALA A 105 7.21 -33.30 -44.02
CA ALA A 105 6.14 -34.23 -44.10
C ALA A 105 6.62 -35.40 -44.97
N GLU A 106 7.32 -36.35 -44.37
CA GLU A 106 7.62 -37.62 -45.01
C GLU A 106 7.60 -38.74 -43.98
N ASN A 107 6.59 -39.56 -44.15
CA ASN A 107 6.43 -40.95 -43.67
C ASN A 107 6.38 -41.21 -42.15
N ALA A 108 5.15 -41.38 -41.73
CA ALA A 108 4.81 -42.14 -40.55
C ALA A 108 5.36 -43.60 -40.66
N VAL A 109 6.47 -43.86 -40.00
CA VAL A 109 6.82 -45.25 -39.56
C VAL A 109 7.74 -45.17 -38.33
N ALA A 110 7.25 -45.77 -37.27
CA ALA A 110 7.96 -46.41 -36.16
C ALA A 110 8.96 -45.58 -35.31
N GLY A 111 8.52 -45.16 -34.14
CA GLY A 111 9.27 -45.44 -32.91
C GLY A 111 10.64 -44.82 -32.73
N SER A 112 10.75 -43.48 -32.61
CA SER A 112 11.86 -42.94 -31.84
C SER A 112 11.32 -42.19 -30.62
N SER A 113 11.58 -42.75 -29.46
CA SER A 113 11.26 -42.18 -28.13
C SER A 113 11.83 -40.77 -27.91
N GLN A 114 12.79 -40.36 -28.75
CA GLN A 114 13.41 -39.01 -28.69
C GLN A 114 12.49 -37.86 -29.17
N GLY A 115 11.56 -38.14 -30.12
CA GLY A 115 10.58 -37.15 -30.58
C GLY A 115 9.52 -36.88 -29.52
N LEU A 116 9.04 -37.92 -28.88
CA LEU A 116 7.99 -37.83 -27.88
C LEU A 116 8.45 -37.06 -26.64
N ALA A 117 9.70 -37.25 -26.21
CA ALA A 117 10.27 -36.55 -25.06
C ALA A 117 10.32 -35.01 -25.26
N LYS A 118 10.61 -34.54 -26.49
CA LYS A 118 10.61 -33.11 -26.80
C LYS A 118 9.21 -32.47 -26.67
N TYR A 119 8.19 -33.18 -27.16
CA TYR A 119 6.81 -32.68 -27.03
C TYR A 119 6.28 -32.74 -25.60
N VAL A 120 6.69 -33.75 -24.83
CA VAL A 120 6.35 -33.84 -23.40
C VAL A 120 6.98 -32.68 -22.61
N ILE A 121 8.27 -32.40 -22.87
CA ILE A 121 8.95 -31.24 -22.21
C ILE A 121 8.32 -29.92 -22.62
N LEU A 122 8.04 -29.75 -23.91
CA LEU A 122 7.39 -28.53 -24.42
C LEU A 122 5.97 -28.34 -23.84
N GLY A 123 5.20 -29.45 -23.78
CA GLY A 123 3.87 -29.46 -23.19
C GLY A 123 3.89 -29.16 -21.69
N PHE A 124 4.89 -29.67 -20.97
CA PHE A 124 5.07 -29.40 -19.54
C PHE A 124 5.43 -27.92 -19.30
N LEU A 125 6.33 -27.35 -20.10
CA LEU A 125 6.70 -25.95 -20.00
C LEU A 125 5.52 -25.02 -20.35
N ALA A 126 4.81 -25.31 -21.46
CA ALA A 126 3.64 -24.53 -21.86
C ALA A 126 2.50 -24.64 -20.84
N GLY A 127 2.21 -25.87 -20.37
CA GLY A 127 1.21 -26.12 -19.34
C GLY A 127 1.57 -25.45 -18.00
N GLY A 128 2.83 -25.50 -17.60
CA GLY A 128 3.35 -24.83 -16.42
C GLY A 128 3.19 -23.31 -16.51
N PHE A 129 3.54 -22.72 -17.64
CA PHE A 129 3.38 -21.29 -17.88
C PHE A 129 1.91 -20.85 -17.81
N VAL A 130 1.01 -21.57 -18.49
CA VAL A 130 -0.43 -21.28 -18.43
C VAL A 130 -0.95 -21.40 -17.00
N SER A 131 -0.53 -22.41 -16.25
CA SER A 131 -0.92 -22.59 -14.85
C SER A 131 -0.48 -21.41 -13.98
N VAL A 132 0.75 -20.93 -14.15
CA VAL A 132 1.26 -19.75 -13.44
C VAL A 132 0.46 -18.50 -13.81
N CYS A 133 0.14 -18.31 -15.09
CA CYS A 133 -0.68 -17.18 -15.54
C CYS A 133 -2.09 -17.22 -14.94
N VAL A 134 -2.71 -18.38 -14.87
CA VAL A 134 -4.04 -18.56 -14.26
C VAL A 134 -4.00 -18.27 -12.77
N ILE A 135 -3.01 -18.81 -12.06
CA ILE A 135 -2.83 -18.56 -10.62
C ILE A 135 -2.56 -17.08 -10.35
N ALA A 136 -1.67 -16.46 -11.13
CA ALA A 136 -1.37 -15.03 -11.02
C ALA A 136 -2.61 -14.18 -11.32
N GLY A 137 -3.37 -14.53 -12.36
CA GLY A 137 -4.64 -13.87 -12.69
C GLY A 137 -5.67 -13.97 -11.57
N MET A 138 -5.85 -15.15 -10.99
CA MET A 138 -6.74 -15.35 -9.83
C MET A 138 -6.25 -14.57 -8.60
N TYR A 139 -4.94 -14.47 -8.39
CA TYR A 139 -4.36 -13.69 -7.29
C TYR A 139 -4.58 -12.18 -7.49
N ILE A 140 -4.29 -11.65 -8.68
CA ILE A 140 -4.46 -10.21 -9.00
C ILE A 140 -5.93 -9.80 -9.00
N MET A 141 -6.82 -10.67 -9.47
CA MET A 141 -8.28 -10.42 -9.44
C MET A 141 -8.91 -10.74 -8.09
N GLY A 142 -8.17 -11.36 -7.18
CA GLY A 142 -8.61 -11.68 -5.83
C GLY A 142 -8.78 -10.41 -5.00
N ASP A 143 -10.03 -10.12 -4.59
CA ASP A 143 -10.36 -8.99 -3.71
C ASP A 143 -10.16 -9.33 -2.22
N LYS A 144 -9.26 -10.29 -1.91
CA LYS A 144 -9.06 -10.78 -0.54
C LYS A 144 -7.90 -10.08 0.13
N VAL A 145 -8.07 -9.78 1.41
CA VAL A 145 -7.03 -9.20 2.26
C VAL A 145 -5.86 -10.18 2.41
N THR A 146 -4.68 -9.77 2.01
CA THR A 146 -3.44 -10.53 2.11
C THR A 146 -2.52 -10.00 3.20
N SER A 147 -2.50 -8.70 3.43
CA SER A 147 -1.62 -8.05 4.41
C SER A 147 -2.26 -6.78 4.98
N ASP A 148 -1.89 -6.46 6.22
CA ASP A 148 -2.23 -5.18 6.84
C ASP A 148 -1.61 -3.99 6.10
N LYS A 149 -0.38 -4.15 5.58
CA LYS A 149 0.33 -3.13 4.80
C LYS A 149 -0.46 -2.71 3.55
N GLU A 150 -1.13 -3.65 2.89
CA GLU A 150 -1.95 -3.34 1.72
C GLU A 150 -3.19 -2.52 2.09
N ILE A 151 -3.83 -2.83 3.23
CA ILE A 151 -4.97 -2.06 3.76
C ILE A 151 -4.53 -0.63 4.08
N VAL A 152 -3.41 -0.49 4.81
CA VAL A 152 -2.83 0.81 5.18
C VAL A 152 -2.54 1.65 3.93
N ASN A 153 -1.88 1.06 2.93
CA ASN A 153 -1.50 1.77 1.70
C ASN A 153 -2.73 2.14 0.86
N ARG A 154 -3.71 1.26 0.75
CA ARG A 154 -4.89 1.43 -0.10
C ARG A 154 -5.89 2.42 0.49
N PHE A 155 -6.14 2.34 1.79
CA PHE A 155 -7.17 3.16 2.46
C PHE A 155 -6.61 4.28 3.31
N ARG A 156 -5.28 4.35 3.48
CA ARG A 156 -4.57 5.34 4.30
C ARG A 156 -5.06 5.36 5.76
N ILE A 157 -5.44 4.19 6.28
CA ILE A 157 -5.79 3.99 7.69
C ILE A 157 -4.61 3.37 8.42
N LYS A 158 -4.58 3.52 9.75
CA LYS A 158 -3.46 3.02 10.57
C LYS A 158 -3.62 1.51 10.82
N SER A 159 -2.52 0.76 10.83
CA SER A 159 -2.51 -0.60 11.38
C SER A 159 -2.36 -0.52 12.89
N LEU A 160 -3.28 -1.14 13.63
CA LEU A 160 -3.18 -1.30 15.08
C LEU A 160 -2.38 -2.55 15.44
N GLY A 161 -2.41 -3.55 14.59
CA GLY A 161 -1.67 -4.78 14.72
C GLY A 161 -2.11 -5.82 13.69
N ALA A 162 -1.25 -6.78 13.42
CA ALA A 162 -1.55 -7.89 12.53
C ALA A 162 -1.01 -9.19 13.13
N PHE A 163 -1.88 -10.20 13.18
CA PHE A 163 -1.50 -11.52 13.65
C PHE A 163 -0.70 -12.23 12.57
N SER A 164 0.34 -12.93 12.98
CA SER A 164 1.16 -13.71 12.06
C SER A 164 0.49 -15.04 11.75
N VAL A 165 0.33 -15.35 10.47
CA VAL A 165 -0.13 -16.68 10.07
C VAL A 165 0.97 -17.68 10.36
N VAL A 166 0.76 -18.57 11.32
CA VAL A 166 1.63 -19.74 11.52
C VAL A 166 1.41 -20.69 10.34
N PRO A 167 2.43 -20.93 9.50
CA PRO A 167 2.24 -21.82 8.37
C PRO A 167 1.97 -23.23 8.85
N GLU A 168 0.85 -23.77 8.44
CA GLU A 168 0.65 -25.23 8.53
C GLU A 168 1.76 -25.93 7.75
N LYS A 169 2.23 -27.06 8.26
CA LYS A 169 3.26 -27.89 7.59
C LYS A 169 2.70 -28.41 6.25
N ARG A 170 2.92 -27.68 5.16
CA ARG A 170 2.57 -28.08 3.80
C ARG A 170 3.78 -28.68 3.10
N VAL A 171 3.52 -29.57 2.14
CA VAL A 171 4.55 -30.29 1.38
C VAL A 171 5.54 -29.34 0.66
N PHE A 172 5.13 -28.10 0.36
CA PHE A 172 5.94 -27.08 -0.30
C PHE A 172 6.22 -25.86 0.62
N GLY A 173 6.30 -26.06 1.92
CA GLY A 173 6.52 -24.97 2.90
C GLY A 173 7.81 -24.15 2.68
N PHE A 174 8.78 -24.67 1.92
CA PHE A 174 9.98 -23.92 1.55
C PHE A 174 9.66 -22.77 0.56
N ILE A 175 8.67 -22.94 -0.32
CA ILE A 175 8.23 -21.90 -1.25
C ILE A 175 7.52 -20.80 -0.46
N ASP A 176 6.67 -21.15 0.48
CA ASP A 176 5.97 -20.20 1.33
C ASP A 176 6.94 -19.39 2.20
N SER A 177 8.01 -20.02 2.70
CA SER A 177 9.04 -19.33 3.48
C SER A 177 9.88 -18.38 2.62
N TRP A 178 10.17 -18.78 1.37
CA TRP A 178 10.89 -17.94 0.42
C TRP A 178 10.04 -16.73 -0.03
N LEU A 179 8.76 -16.94 -0.33
CA LEU A 179 7.82 -15.87 -0.70
C LEU A 179 7.63 -14.86 0.44
N ARG A 180 7.52 -15.32 1.70
CA ARG A 180 7.42 -14.44 2.87
C ARG A 180 8.68 -13.60 3.06
N ARG A 181 9.86 -14.19 2.85
CA ARG A 181 11.13 -13.46 2.91
C ARG A 181 11.20 -12.37 1.84
N LEU A 182 10.71 -12.65 0.63
CA LEU A 182 10.58 -11.67 -0.45
C LEU A 182 9.56 -10.55 -0.11
N ALA A 183 8.46 -10.89 0.56
CA ALA A 183 7.45 -9.94 0.99
C ALA A 183 7.85 -9.10 2.22
N GLY A 184 9.01 -9.41 2.85
CA GLY A 184 9.47 -8.72 4.05
C GLY A 184 8.65 -9.02 5.31
N ASP A 185 7.95 -10.16 5.34
CA ASP A 185 7.09 -10.63 6.44
C ASP A 185 7.83 -11.68 7.30
N ASP A 186 9.14 -11.45 7.54
CA ASP A 186 10.02 -12.43 8.22
C ASP A 186 9.77 -12.54 9.73
N LYS A 187 9.07 -11.58 10.34
CA LYS A 187 8.88 -11.55 11.80
C LYS A 187 7.55 -12.17 12.18
N ILE A 188 7.60 -13.36 12.76
CA ILE A 188 6.46 -13.98 13.42
C ILE A 188 6.46 -13.49 14.87
N TRP A 189 5.48 -12.69 15.23
CA TRP A 189 5.29 -12.25 16.60
C TRP A 189 4.38 -13.23 17.33
N PRO A 190 4.65 -13.56 18.60
CA PRO A 190 3.69 -14.29 19.44
C PRO A 190 2.39 -13.49 19.60
N ASP A 191 1.25 -14.16 19.63
CA ASP A 191 -0.06 -13.50 19.73
C ASP A 191 -0.15 -12.54 20.93
N ALA A 192 0.47 -12.90 22.06
CA ALA A 192 0.52 -12.05 23.25
C ALA A 192 1.17 -10.67 22.95
N VAL A 193 2.27 -10.66 22.19
CA VAL A 193 2.96 -9.41 21.80
C VAL A 193 2.10 -8.59 20.84
N VAL A 194 1.37 -9.27 19.94
CA VAL A 194 0.46 -8.60 19.01
C VAL A 194 -0.69 -7.94 19.78
N TYR A 195 -1.26 -8.61 20.78
CA TYR A 195 -2.29 -8.00 21.64
C TYR A 195 -1.75 -6.78 22.39
N GLU A 196 -0.57 -6.86 22.99
CA GLU A 196 0.07 -5.70 23.64
C GLU A 196 0.26 -4.52 22.68
N MET A 197 0.67 -4.80 21.43
CA MET A 197 0.80 -3.76 20.38
C MET A 197 -0.56 -3.16 20.02
N ILE A 198 -1.60 -3.98 19.86
CA ILE A 198 -2.97 -3.54 19.60
C ILE A 198 -3.47 -2.63 20.73
N GLU A 199 -3.28 -3.04 21.97
CA GLU A 199 -3.68 -2.29 23.17
C GLU A 199 -2.97 -0.93 23.24
N ALA A 200 -1.66 -0.91 23.05
CA ALA A 200 -0.87 0.31 23.04
C ALA A 200 -1.25 1.27 21.89
N ASN A 201 -1.40 0.73 20.68
CA ASN A 201 -1.79 1.54 19.52
C ASN A 201 -3.24 2.04 19.65
N ALA A 202 -4.16 1.22 20.15
CA ALA A 202 -5.54 1.64 20.39
C ALA A 202 -5.59 2.74 21.46
N ALA A 203 -4.83 2.63 22.55
CA ALA A 203 -4.75 3.68 23.56
C ALA A 203 -4.25 5.01 22.99
N ASN A 204 -3.20 4.97 22.16
CA ASN A 204 -2.62 6.16 21.55
C ASN A 204 -3.56 6.82 20.51
N TYR A 205 -4.22 6.01 19.68
CA TYR A 205 -5.01 6.55 18.56
C TYR A 205 -6.47 6.83 18.92
N ALA A 206 -6.96 6.23 20.00
CA ALA A 206 -8.30 6.51 20.54
C ALA A 206 -8.29 7.51 21.68
N GLU A 207 -7.17 8.20 21.92
CA GLU A 207 -7.05 9.19 22.99
C GLU A 207 -8.17 10.23 22.91
N GLY A 208 -8.84 10.48 24.04
CA GLY A 208 -9.95 11.43 24.15
C GLY A 208 -11.30 10.93 23.63
N LYS A 209 -11.40 9.76 23.06
CA LYS A 209 -12.67 9.18 22.59
C LYS A 209 -13.35 8.38 23.70
N LYS A 210 -14.65 8.66 23.91
CA LYS A 210 -15.46 8.03 24.96
C LYS A 210 -16.18 6.78 24.52
N ALA A 211 -16.47 6.66 23.23
CA ALA A 211 -17.19 5.52 22.65
C ALA A 211 -16.50 5.02 21.39
N LEU A 212 -16.16 3.74 21.36
CA LEU A 212 -15.56 3.06 20.22
C LEU A 212 -16.46 1.94 19.71
N PHE A 213 -16.55 1.85 18.41
CA PHE A 213 -17.22 0.75 17.73
C PHE A 213 -16.19 -0.15 17.06
N VAL A 214 -16.24 -1.45 17.36
CA VAL A 214 -15.36 -2.47 16.80
C VAL A 214 -16.19 -3.36 15.88
N THR A 215 -15.81 -3.41 14.61
CA THR A 215 -16.54 -4.15 13.57
C THR A 215 -15.58 -4.80 12.58
N GLY A 216 -16.09 -5.58 11.66
CA GLY A 216 -15.33 -6.22 10.58
C GLY A 216 -15.81 -7.62 10.27
N LEU A 217 -15.05 -8.33 9.43
CA LEU A 217 -15.36 -9.66 8.95
C LEU A 217 -14.56 -10.78 9.63
N ALA A 218 -13.78 -10.46 10.65
CA ALA A 218 -13.07 -11.48 11.43
C ALA A 218 -14.02 -12.51 12.04
N SER A 219 -13.52 -13.71 12.33
CA SER A 219 -14.31 -14.76 12.98
C SER A 219 -14.84 -14.30 14.35
N GLU A 220 -15.95 -14.86 14.79
CA GLU A 220 -16.57 -14.49 16.07
C GLU A 220 -15.59 -14.60 17.23
N LYS A 221 -14.85 -15.70 17.26
CA LYS A 221 -13.83 -15.95 18.28
C LYS A 221 -12.73 -14.87 18.31
N GLN A 222 -12.23 -14.49 17.14
CA GLN A 222 -11.20 -13.44 17.04
C GLN A 222 -11.75 -12.07 17.43
N MET A 223 -12.98 -11.76 17.00
CA MET A 223 -13.66 -10.53 17.38
C MET A 223 -13.83 -10.44 18.89
N GLU A 224 -14.30 -11.50 19.55
CA GLU A 224 -14.46 -11.55 21.01
C GLU A 224 -13.13 -11.36 21.74
N GLN A 225 -12.06 -12.02 21.29
CA GLN A 225 -10.73 -11.89 21.87
C GLN A 225 -10.21 -10.47 21.77
N VAL A 226 -10.23 -9.89 20.56
CA VAL A 226 -9.80 -8.51 20.33
C VAL A 226 -10.61 -7.53 21.17
N CYS A 227 -11.92 -7.71 21.22
CA CYS A 227 -12.79 -6.86 22.03
C CYS A 227 -12.50 -6.99 23.53
N GLY A 228 -12.20 -8.20 24.00
CA GLY A 228 -11.80 -8.44 25.38
C GLY A 228 -10.54 -7.67 25.76
N HIS A 229 -9.52 -7.75 24.93
CA HIS A 229 -8.27 -7.02 25.11
C HIS A 229 -8.45 -5.50 25.05
N LEU A 230 -9.20 -5.00 24.07
CA LEU A 230 -9.48 -3.56 23.96
C LEU A 230 -10.26 -3.03 25.17
N LYS A 231 -11.26 -3.77 25.68
CA LYS A 231 -12.00 -3.38 26.89
C LYS A 231 -11.12 -3.36 28.13
N ALA A 232 -10.17 -4.29 28.24
CA ALA A 232 -9.21 -4.31 29.34
C ALA A 232 -8.22 -3.12 29.27
N ALA A 233 -7.75 -2.79 28.08
CA ALA A 233 -6.81 -1.71 27.85
C ALA A 233 -7.44 -0.32 27.97
N LEU A 234 -8.72 -0.17 27.65
CA LEU A 234 -9.45 1.11 27.62
C LEU A 234 -10.66 1.09 28.57
N PRO A 235 -10.45 0.99 29.89
CA PRO A 235 -11.55 0.81 30.86
C PRO A 235 -12.49 2.03 30.96
N GLN A 236 -12.04 3.20 30.52
CA GLN A 236 -12.85 4.43 30.55
C GLN A 236 -13.62 4.68 29.25
N THR A 237 -13.39 3.85 28.22
CA THR A 237 -14.00 3.98 26.90
C THR A 237 -15.09 2.92 26.73
N GLN A 238 -16.28 3.34 26.35
CA GLN A 238 -17.35 2.40 26.02
C GLN A 238 -17.02 1.70 24.69
N ILE A 239 -16.78 0.39 24.72
CA ILE A 239 -16.47 -0.38 23.52
C ILE A 239 -17.64 -1.28 23.15
N VAL A 240 -18.22 -1.04 22.01
CA VAL A 240 -19.30 -1.82 21.42
C VAL A 240 -18.73 -2.64 20.26
N CYS A 241 -18.93 -3.95 20.31
CA CYS A 241 -18.43 -4.88 19.30
C CYS A 241 -19.61 -5.52 18.57
N GLU A 242 -19.62 -5.41 17.26
CA GLU A 242 -20.58 -6.07 16.40
C GLU A 242 -20.01 -6.34 15.01
N ARG A 243 -20.21 -7.56 14.53
CA ARG A 243 -19.67 -8.00 13.23
C ARG A 243 -20.51 -7.50 12.07
N ASN A 244 -19.86 -7.43 10.90
CA ASN A 244 -20.52 -7.24 9.61
C ASN A 244 -21.36 -5.94 9.53
N LEU A 245 -20.69 -4.82 9.65
CA LEU A 245 -21.31 -3.50 9.57
C LEU A 245 -22.13 -3.30 8.27
N VAL A 246 -21.69 -3.90 7.18
CA VAL A 246 -22.33 -3.70 5.85
C VAL A 246 -23.72 -4.32 5.81
N GLU A 247 -23.92 -5.48 6.39
CA GLU A 247 -25.18 -6.23 6.32
C GLU A 247 -26.07 -6.08 7.55
N SER A 248 -25.50 -5.63 8.70
CA SER A 248 -26.23 -5.53 9.96
C SER A 248 -26.82 -4.14 10.17
N ALA A 249 -28.16 -4.06 10.22
CA ALA A 249 -28.86 -2.82 10.54
C ALA A 249 -28.66 -2.41 12.03
N SER A 250 -28.43 -3.37 12.93
CA SER A 250 -28.12 -3.08 14.34
C SER A 250 -26.74 -2.49 14.47
N ALA A 251 -25.74 -3.02 13.76
CA ALA A 251 -24.38 -2.49 13.73
C ALA A 251 -24.35 -1.03 13.24
N ARG A 252 -25.10 -0.73 12.18
CA ARG A 252 -25.20 0.65 11.66
C ARG A 252 -25.81 1.64 12.66
N ARG A 253 -26.79 1.21 13.46
CA ARG A 253 -27.35 2.07 14.51
C ARG A 253 -26.36 2.36 15.62
N LYS A 254 -25.63 1.32 16.07
CA LYS A 254 -24.61 1.45 17.10
C LYS A 254 -23.39 2.24 16.62
N LEU A 255 -23.07 2.16 15.32
CA LEU A 255 -22.04 2.98 14.72
C LEU A 255 -22.30 4.46 14.95
N ALA A 256 -23.55 4.93 14.77
CA ALA A 256 -23.88 6.35 14.90
C ALA A 256 -23.70 6.91 16.33
N GLU A 257 -23.60 6.03 17.34
CA GLU A 257 -23.37 6.39 18.74
C GLU A 257 -21.89 6.41 19.13
N ALA A 258 -20.99 6.00 18.20
CA ALA A 258 -19.56 5.91 18.44
C ALA A 258 -18.83 7.21 18.02
N GLU A 259 -17.68 7.44 18.62
CA GLU A 259 -16.77 8.53 18.28
C GLU A 259 -15.58 8.07 17.42
N GLY A 260 -15.43 6.77 17.24
CA GLY A 260 -14.40 6.16 16.41
C GLY A 260 -14.66 4.69 16.12
N VAL A 261 -14.11 4.21 15.00
CA VAL A 261 -14.26 2.82 14.55
C VAL A 261 -12.91 2.13 14.46
N ILE A 262 -12.87 0.89 14.93
CA ILE A 262 -11.76 -0.04 14.72
C ILE A 262 -12.28 -1.19 13.85
N LEU A 263 -11.60 -1.45 12.74
CA LEU A 263 -11.90 -2.57 11.85
C LEU A 263 -11.09 -3.79 12.26
N VAL A 264 -11.72 -4.96 12.30
CA VAL A 264 -11.06 -6.25 12.59
C VAL A 264 -11.32 -7.18 11.42
N GLU A 265 -10.29 -7.40 10.64
CA GLU A 265 -10.36 -8.13 9.38
C GLU A 265 -9.61 -9.45 9.43
N GLU A 266 -10.11 -10.45 8.74
CA GLU A 266 -9.48 -11.76 8.66
C GLU A 266 -8.73 -11.94 7.35
N ARG A 267 -7.46 -12.29 7.44
CA ARG A 267 -6.61 -12.53 6.28
C ARG A 267 -7.15 -13.70 5.43
N GLY A 268 -7.24 -13.47 4.11
CA GLY A 268 -7.72 -14.47 3.15
C GLY A 268 -9.24 -14.65 3.12
N ASN A 269 -9.98 -14.05 4.07
CA ASN A 269 -11.44 -14.13 4.15
C ASN A 269 -12.09 -12.76 3.88
N SER A 270 -11.64 -11.72 4.52
CA SER A 270 -12.11 -10.34 4.30
C SER A 270 -11.78 -9.86 2.88
N LYS A 271 -12.65 -8.99 2.35
CA LYS A 271 -12.50 -8.40 1.01
C LYS A 271 -12.23 -6.90 1.10
N TYR A 272 -11.33 -6.40 0.27
CA TYR A 272 -11.05 -4.96 0.18
C TYR A 272 -12.29 -4.13 -0.19
N SER A 273 -13.18 -4.67 -1.03
CA SER A 273 -14.45 -4.02 -1.38
C SER A 273 -15.37 -3.83 -0.18
N VAL A 274 -15.40 -4.78 0.76
CA VAL A 274 -16.21 -4.68 1.98
C VAL A 274 -15.59 -3.68 2.95
N ILE A 275 -14.28 -3.71 3.13
CA ILE A 275 -13.55 -2.72 3.94
C ILE A 275 -13.79 -1.30 3.41
N ALA A 276 -13.78 -1.12 2.09
CA ALA A 276 -14.11 0.17 1.48
C ALA A 276 -15.52 0.65 1.86
N GLN A 277 -16.51 -0.25 1.84
CA GLN A 277 -17.88 0.06 2.23
C GLN A 277 -17.99 0.38 3.73
N GLU A 278 -17.29 -0.35 4.60
CA GLU A 278 -17.27 -0.07 6.04
C GLU A 278 -16.67 1.30 6.34
N ILE A 279 -15.57 1.65 5.67
CA ILE A 279 -14.95 2.98 5.78
C ILE A 279 -15.90 4.07 5.26
N GLU A 280 -16.59 3.82 4.15
CA GLU A 280 -17.57 4.76 3.59
C GLU A 280 -18.76 4.95 4.54
N LEU A 281 -19.28 3.87 5.13
CA LEU A 281 -20.35 3.95 6.13
C LEU A 281 -19.93 4.76 7.35
N ALA A 282 -18.70 4.58 7.85
CA ALA A 282 -18.17 5.37 8.96
C ALA A 282 -18.06 6.87 8.58
N LYS A 283 -17.54 7.16 7.39
CA LYS A 283 -17.43 8.55 6.89
C LYS A 283 -18.80 9.22 6.70
N ASN A 284 -19.81 8.48 6.22
CA ASN A 284 -21.15 9.02 6.01
C ASN A 284 -21.83 9.48 7.31
N VAL A 285 -21.42 8.95 8.45
CA VAL A 285 -21.87 9.39 9.78
C VAL A 285 -20.84 10.28 10.50
N ASN A 286 -19.81 10.75 9.80
CA ASN A 286 -18.72 11.60 10.31
C ASN A 286 -17.92 10.95 11.46
N ILE A 287 -17.71 9.64 11.39
CA ILE A 287 -16.92 8.91 12.38
C ILE A 287 -15.60 8.47 11.76
N ASP A 288 -14.51 8.77 12.47
CA ASP A 288 -13.17 8.42 12.01
C ASP A 288 -12.87 6.94 12.20
N VAL A 289 -12.26 6.32 11.18
CA VAL A 289 -11.66 5.00 11.31
C VAL A 289 -10.29 5.17 11.97
N ILE A 290 -10.19 4.74 13.23
CA ILE A 290 -8.98 4.83 14.06
C ILE A 290 -7.88 3.94 13.49
N GLY A 291 -8.25 2.73 13.07
CA GLY A 291 -7.32 1.80 12.47
C GLY A 291 -7.93 0.44 12.17
N VAL A 292 -7.07 -0.45 11.68
CA VAL A 292 -7.42 -1.83 11.34
C VAL A 292 -6.54 -2.82 12.10
N ILE A 293 -7.13 -3.91 12.51
CA ILE A 293 -6.49 -5.10 13.07
C ILE A 293 -6.69 -6.22 12.05
N VAL A 294 -5.61 -6.89 11.66
CA VAL A 294 -5.68 -8.03 10.72
C VAL A 294 -5.37 -9.32 11.47
N ALA A 295 -6.38 -10.19 11.54
CA ALA A 295 -6.33 -11.46 12.24
C ALA A 295 -6.07 -12.64 11.27
#